data_3bf28c4a78b38f0bf9440e6e1050fb8b
#
_entry.id   3bf28c4a78b38f0bf9440e6e1050fb8b
#
_cell.length_a   1.000
_cell.length_b   1.000
_cell.length_c   1.000
_cell.angle_alpha   90.00
_cell.angle_beta   90.00
_cell.angle_gamma   90.00
#
_symmetry.space_group_name_H-M   'P 1'
#
loop_
_entity.id
_entity.type
_entity.pdbx_description
1 polymer ?
#
loop_
_entity_poly.entity_id
_entity_poly.type
_entity_poly.pdbx_seq_one_letter_code
_entity_poly.pdbx_strand_id
1 'polypeptide(L)'
;MRRIVSVVCPSFALWAHPHPSDRAHPHPSEWAQSQPWALTVEQRNLVIIHDANPAARAAGAVPGQPLTDARALVPGLRSVSVDPACIERAWHAVAHWLTRYTPLVALDPASPPMDVGGAAGFLLDVSGCSHLFGGEQGLLQDLVERMHAWGLPVRAAMA
;
A
#
# COMPACT_ATOMS: atom_id res chain seq x y z
N MET A 1 17.92 6.83 -23.95
CA MET A 1 16.50 6.45 -23.86
C MET A 1 16.11 6.59 -22.40
N ARG A 2 15.00 7.26 -22.12
CA ARG A 2 14.54 7.45 -20.74
C ARG A 2 13.91 6.16 -20.25
N ARG A 3 14.22 5.75 -19.03
CA ARG A 3 13.71 4.53 -18.41
C ARG A 3 13.00 4.87 -17.11
N ILE A 4 11.70 4.68 -17.07
CA ILE A 4 10.87 4.96 -15.91
C ILE A 4 10.35 3.66 -15.31
N VAL A 5 10.54 3.49 -14.02
CA VAL A 5 9.88 2.43 -13.25
C VAL A 5 8.65 3.02 -12.58
N SER A 6 7.50 2.44 -12.87
CA SER A 6 6.27 2.69 -12.11
C SER A 6 6.13 1.61 -11.05
N VAL A 7 5.98 2.02 -9.80
CA VAL A 7 5.78 1.15 -8.64
C VAL A 7 4.42 1.44 -8.06
N VAL A 8 3.57 0.45 -7.92
CA VAL A 8 2.25 0.56 -7.30
C VAL A 8 2.16 -0.40 -6.13
N CYS A 9 1.80 0.12 -4.98
CA CYS A 9 1.61 -0.62 -3.74
C CYS A 9 0.12 -0.69 -3.42
N PRO A 10 -0.58 -1.77 -3.80
CA PRO A 10 -1.96 -2.00 -3.38
C PRO A 10 -2.06 -2.08 -1.86
N SER A 11 -3.15 -1.58 -1.31
CA SER A 11 -3.38 -1.60 0.14
C SER A 11 -2.27 -0.92 0.97
N PHE A 12 -1.63 0.10 0.40
CA PHE A 12 -0.58 0.86 1.07
C PHE A 12 -1.09 1.51 2.36
N ALA A 13 -2.28 2.11 2.32
CA ALA A 13 -2.87 2.76 3.48
C ALA A 13 -3.04 1.77 4.64
N LEU A 14 -3.47 0.55 4.35
CA LEU A 14 -3.63 -0.50 5.34
C LEU A 14 -2.29 -0.95 5.93
N TRP A 15 -1.26 -1.09 5.08
CA TRP A 15 0.10 -1.42 5.52
C TRP A 15 0.73 -0.31 6.36
N ALA A 16 0.53 0.95 5.97
CA ALA A 16 1.09 2.12 6.65
C ALA A 16 0.43 2.37 8.02
N HIS A 17 -0.81 1.93 8.20
CA HIS A 17 -1.57 2.15 9.42
C HIS A 17 -1.24 1.07 10.47
N PRO A 18 -1.00 1.44 11.74
CA PRO A 18 -0.76 0.44 12.78
C PRO A 18 -1.98 -0.45 12.97
N HIS A 19 -1.73 -1.75 13.05
CA HIS A 19 -2.78 -2.74 13.31
C HIS A 19 -3.43 -2.49 14.69
N PRO A 20 -4.75 -2.68 14.84
CA PRO A 20 -5.45 -2.41 16.11
C PRO A 20 -4.92 -3.19 17.32
N SER A 21 -4.23 -4.31 17.09
CA SER A 21 -3.75 -5.19 18.16
C SER A 21 -2.23 -5.17 18.35
N ASP A 22 -1.44 -4.47 17.52
CA ASP A 22 0.01 -4.55 17.69
C ASP A 22 0.80 -3.33 17.21
N ARG A 23 1.98 -3.20 17.81
CA ARG A 23 2.95 -2.12 17.60
C ARG A 23 4.02 -2.45 16.56
N ALA A 24 3.97 -3.63 15.96
CA ALA A 24 4.89 -4.07 14.92
C ALA A 24 4.13 -4.32 13.61
N HIS A 25 4.74 -3.97 12.49
CA HIS A 25 4.20 -4.32 11.17
C HIS A 25 4.11 -5.85 11.06
N PRO A 26 2.93 -6.43 10.84
CA PRO A 26 2.81 -7.87 10.72
C PRO A 26 3.56 -8.36 9.48
N HIS A 27 4.16 -9.54 9.59
CA HIS A 27 4.69 -10.24 8.41
C HIS A 27 3.57 -10.44 7.37
N PRO A 28 3.84 -10.42 6.05
CA PRO A 28 2.80 -10.56 5.01
C PRO A 28 1.85 -11.74 5.21
N SER A 29 2.37 -12.87 5.70
CA SER A 29 1.57 -14.05 5.99
C SER A 29 0.64 -13.88 7.20
N GLU A 30 1.07 -13.15 8.21
CA GLU A 30 0.29 -12.85 9.41
C GLU A 30 -0.81 -11.83 9.11
N TRP A 31 -0.49 -10.80 8.31
CA TRP A 31 -1.44 -9.80 7.88
C TRP A 31 -2.59 -10.39 7.05
N ALA A 32 -2.27 -11.31 6.14
CA ALA A 32 -3.27 -12.00 5.31
C ALA A 32 -4.17 -12.95 6.13
N GLN A 33 -3.63 -13.54 7.18
CA GLN A 33 -4.31 -14.51 8.05
C GLN A 33 -4.91 -13.87 9.31
N SER A 34 -4.69 -12.58 9.53
CA SER A 34 -5.23 -11.88 10.69
C SER A 34 -6.77 -11.84 10.67
N GLN A 35 -7.35 -11.57 11.83
CA GLN A 35 -8.79 -11.32 11.95
C GLN A 35 -9.26 -10.25 10.95
N PRO A 36 -10.48 -10.34 10.40
CA PRO A 36 -11.00 -9.34 9.47
C PRO A 36 -10.95 -7.94 10.07
N TRP A 37 -10.28 -7.03 9.40
CA TRP A 37 -10.23 -5.61 9.77
C TRP A 37 -10.14 -4.69 8.56
N ALA A 38 -10.58 -3.45 8.74
CA ALA A 38 -10.63 -2.46 7.69
C ALA A 38 -10.27 -1.07 8.21
N LEU A 39 -9.70 -0.27 7.34
CA LEU A 39 -9.64 1.18 7.50
C LEU A 39 -10.95 1.81 7.04
N THR A 40 -11.38 2.84 7.73
CA THR A 40 -12.61 3.56 7.41
C THR A 40 -12.34 5.05 7.27
N VAL A 41 -13.14 5.68 6.44
CA VAL A 41 -13.14 7.14 6.23
C VAL A 41 -14.57 7.64 6.23
N GLU A 42 -14.76 8.85 6.75
CA GLU A 42 -16.05 9.51 6.69
C GLU A 42 -16.16 10.31 5.37
N GLN A 43 -17.19 10.03 4.61
CA GLN A 43 -17.55 10.75 3.39
C GLN A 43 -19.04 11.05 3.38
N ARG A 44 -19.44 12.30 3.18
CA ARG A 44 -20.84 12.74 3.07
C ARG A 44 -21.73 12.21 4.21
N ASN A 45 -21.25 12.27 5.43
CA ASN A 45 -21.90 11.75 6.64
C ASN A 45 -22.11 10.23 6.68
N LEU A 46 -21.38 9.49 5.85
CA LEU A 46 -21.33 8.03 5.88
C LEU A 46 -19.91 7.58 6.22
N VAL A 47 -19.82 6.56 7.06
CA VAL A 47 -18.56 5.85 7.28
C VAL A 47 -18.45 4.74 6.26
N ILE A 48 -17.45 4.82 5.40
CA ILE A 48 -17.20 3.83 4.35
C ILE A 48 -15.88 3.11 4.57
N ILE A 49 -15.76 1.93 3.99
CA ILE A 49 -14.50 1.18 3.94
C ILE A 49 -13.53 1.92 3.03
N HIS A 50 -12.41 2.36 3.59
CA HIS A 50 -11.30 2.92 2.81
C HIS A 50 -10.46 1.81 2.20
N ASP A 51 -10.06 0.84 3.01
CA ASP A 51 -9.37 -0.37 2.60
C ASP A 51 -9.63 -1.51 3.60
N ALA A 52 -9.43 -2.76 3.18
CA ALA A 52 -9.68 -3.93 4.00
C ALA A 52 -8.57 -4.98 3.81
N ASN A 53 -8.23 -5.68 4.89
CA ASN A 53 -7.24 -6.75 4.80
C ASN A 53 -7.77 -7.95 4.00
N PRO A 54 -6.90 -8.86 3.52
CA PRO A 54 -7.32 -10.02 2.73
C PRO A 54 -8.40 -10.86 3.39
N ALA A 55 -8.35 -11.05 4.71
CA ALA A 55 -9.37 -11.79 5.45
C ALA A 55 -10.75 -11.12 5.37
N ALA A 56 -10.82 -9.80 5.55
CA ALA A 56 -12.05 -9.04 5.42
C ALA A 56 -12.58 -9.03 3.97
N ARG A 57 -11.69 -8.87 2.99
CA ARG A 57 -12.05 -8.91 1.56
C ARG A 57 -12.59 -10.28 1.15
N ALA A 58 -11.97 -11.36 1.59
CA ALA A 58 -12.44 -12.73 1.34
C ALA A 58 -13.83 -12.99 1.94
N ALA A 59 -14.15 -12.32 3.05
CA ALA A 59 -15.46 -12.42 3.70
C ALA A 59 -16.52 -11.44 3.14
N GLY A 60 -16.14 -10.56 2.18
CA GLY A 60 -17.10 -9.70 1.45
C GLY A 60 -17.00 -8.20 1.73
N ALA A 61 -16.00 -7.75 2.51
CA ALA A 61 -15.76 -6.31 2.70
C ALA A 61 -15.07 -5.71 1.46
N VAL A 62 -15.64 -4.65 0.90
CA VAL A 62 -15.16 -4.01 -0.33
C VAL A 62 -14.89 -2.52 -0.07
N PRO A 63 -13.73 -1.97 -0.52
CA PRO A 63 -13.50 -0.52 -0.47
C PRO A 63 -14.64 0.27 -1.13
N GLY A 64 -15.04 1.38 -0.49
CA GLY A 64 -16.16 2.21 -0.92
C GLY A 64 -17.54 1.79 -0.36
N GLN A 65 -17.64 0.60 0.20
CA GLN A 65 -18.87 0.09 0.82
C GLN A 65 -19.15 0.79 2.16
N PRO A 66 -20.43 1.08 2.51
CA PRO A 66 -20.77 1.51 3.86
C PRO A 66 -20.32 0.50 4.93
N LEU A 67 -19.77 1.00 6.04
CA LEU A 67 -19.31 0.14 7.13
C LEU A 67 -20.43 -0.74 7.71
N THR A 68 -21.65 -0.22 7.75
CA THR A 68 -22.83 -0.96 8.22
C THR A 68 -23.08 -2.20 7.37
N ASP A 69 -22.99 -2.07 6.06
CA ASP A 69 -23.19 -3.17 5.10
C ASP A 69 -22.04 -4.18 5.21
N ALA A 70 -20.81 -3.70 5.33
CA ALA A 70 -19.64 -4.55 5.53
C ALA A 70 -19.75 -5.37 6.82
N ARG A 71 -20.22 -4.78 7.92
CA ARG A 71 -20.44 -5.49 9.19
C ARG A 71 -21.56 -6.54 9.13
N ALA A 72 -22.55 -6.33 8.28
CA ALA A 72 -23.59 -7.33 8.06
C ALA A 72 -23.06 -8.55 7.33
N LEU A 73 -22.09 -8.38 6.42
CA LEU A 73 -21.46 -9.46 5.66
C LEU A 73 -20.32 -10.14 6.43
N VAL A 74 -19.60 -9.38 7.23
CA VAL A 74 -18.39 -9.82 7.93
C VAL A 74 -18.58 -9.67 9.44
N PRO A 75 -19.18 -10.67 10.11
CA PRO A 75 -19.31 -10.65 11.57
C PRO A 75 -17.94 -10.53 12.25
N GLY A 76 -17.83 -9.63 13.21
CA GLY A 76 -16.57 -9.39 13.91
C GLY A 76 -15.56 -8.50 13.18
N LEU A 77 -15.97 -7.85 12.07
CA LEU A 77 -15.13 -6.89 11.37
C LEU A 77 -14.67 -5.76 12.31
N ARG A 78 -13.38 -5.69 12.53
CA ARG A 78 -12.75 -4.57 13.24
C ARG A 78 -12.56 -3.39 12.28
N SER A 79 -12.76 -2.19 12.76
CA SER A 79 -12.56 -0.97 11.96
C SER A 79 -11.76 0.07 12.72
N VAL A 80 -10.90 0.76 12.01
CA VAL A 80 -10.07 1.87 12.50
C VAL A 80 -10.22 3.02 11.53
N SER A 81 -10.43 4.22 12.04
CA SER A 81 -10.45 5.42 11.20
C SER A 81 -9.06 5.68 10.61
N VAL A 82 -9.02 6.07 9.34
CA VAL A 82 -7.80 6.50 8.68
C VAL A 82 -7.18 7.69 9.42
N ASP A 83 -5.88 7.61 9.65
CA ASP A 83 -5.05 8.76 10.03
C ASP A 83 -4.26 9.24 8.80
N PRO A 84 -4.69 10.34 8.14
CA PRO A 84 -4.05 10.84 6.94
C PRO A 84 -2.58 11.18 7.14
N ALA A 85 -2.22 11.72 8.31
CA ALA A 85 -0.85 12.09 8.60
C ALA A 85 0.07 10.87 8.72
N CYS A 86 -0.44 9.76 9.23
CA CYS A 86 0.29 8.50 9.30
C CYS A 86 0.59 7.96 7.89
N ILE A 87 -0.42 7.95 7.03
CA ILE A 87 -0.29 7.45 5.65
C ILE A 87 0.64 8.33 4.83
N GLU A 88 0.52 9.64 4.94
CA GLU A 88 1.36 10.60 4.21
C GLU A 88 2.83 10.47 4.62
N ARG A 89 3.12 10.39 5.92
CA ARG A 89 4.49 10.15 6.39
C ARG A 89 5.07 8.85 5.85
N ALA A 90 4.29 7.78 5.83
CA ALA A 90 4.73 6.50 5.29
C ALA A 90 4.98 6.59 3.77
N TRP A 91 4.13 7.31 3.03
CA TRP A 91 4.29 7.51 1.59
C TRP A 91 5.60 8.22 1.26
N HIS A 92 5.88 9.32 1.96
CA HIS A 92 7.16 10.04 1.83
C HIS A 92 8.36 9.20 2.29
N ALA A 93 8.22 8.42 3.35
CA ALA A 93 9.30 7.56 3.85
C ALA A 93 9.68 6.47 2.83
N VAL A 94 8.69 5.86 2.19
CA VAL A 94 8.94 4.87 1.13
C VAL A 94 9.56 5.53 -0.10
N ALA A 95 9.10 6.72 -0.51
CA ALA A 95 9.72 7.47 -1.59
C ALA A 95 11.20 7.79 -1.30
N HIS A 96 11.50 8.22 -0.07
CA HIS A 96 12.87 8.44 0.36
C HIS A 96 13.70 7.15 0.31
N TRP A 97 13.15 6.02 0.77
CA TRP A 97 13.86 4.75 0.68
C TRP A 97 14.14 4.33 -0.77
N LEU A 98 13.22 4.61 -1.71
CA LEU A 98 13.39 4.32 -3.13
C LEU A 98 14.55 5.11 -3.78
N THR A 99 15.03 6.19 -3.14
CA THR A 99 16.20 6.95 -3.63
C THR A 99 17.49 6.12 -3.68
N ARG A 100 17.52 4.95 -3.07
CA ARG A 100 18.64 3.99 -3.21
C ARG A 100 18.82 3.46 -4.64
N TYR A 101 17.77 3.49 -5.46
CA TYR A 101 17.80 3.06 -6.86
C TYR A 101 18.14 4.21 -7.82
N THR A 102 17.67 5.40 -7.49
CA THR A 102 17.87 6.62 -8.26
C THR A 102 17.54 7.84 -7.41
N PRO A 103 18.26 8.96 -7.57
CA PRO A 103 17.89 10.20 -6.88
C PRO A 103 16.59 10.83 -7.42
N LEU A 104 16.10 10.36 -8.57
CA LEU A 104 14.92 10.91 -9.25
C LEU A 104 13.69 10.05 -8.94
N VAL A 105 13.12 10.26 -7.76
CA VAL A 105 11.88 9.61 -7.30
C VAL A 105 10.78 10.64 -7.16
N ALA A 106 9.60 10.34 -7.70
CA ALA A 106 8.40 11.15 -7.54
C ALA A 106 7.26 10.31 -6.97
N LEU A 107 6.40 10.95 -6.18
CA LEU A 107 5.11 10.39 -5.80
C LEU A 107 4.18 10.44 -7.02
N ASP A 108 3.48 9.35 -7.30
CA ASP A 108 2.55 9.30 -8.43
C ASP A 108 1.21 9.94 -8.04
N PRO A 109 0.86 11.11 -8.61
CA PRO A 109 -0.40 11.77 -8.29
C PRO A 109 -1.64 11.01 -8.78
N ALA A 110 -1.47 10.03 -9.68
CA ALA A 110 -2.56 9.18 -10.15
C ALA A 110 -2.90 8.04 -9.18
N SER A 111 -2.07 7.81 -8.17
CA SER A 111 -2.26 6.76 -7.18
C SER A 111 -1.94 7.28 -5.77
N PRO A 112 -2.70 8.28 -5.27
CA PRO A 112 -2.51 8.76 -3.90
C PRO A 112 -3.13 7.79 -2.89
N PRO A 113 -2.43 7.44 -1.79
CA PRO A 113 -2.90 6.43 -0.84
C PRO A 113 -4.12 6.85 -0.03
N MET A 114 -4.54 8.11 -0.14
CA MET A 114 -5.76 8.64 0.48
C MET A 114 -7.02 8.41 -0.34
N ASP A 115 -6.91 7.96 -1.57
CA ASP A 115 -8.06 7.52 -2.35
C ASP A 115 -8.59 6.17 -1.83
N VAL A 116 -9.88 5.94 -2.01
CA VAL A 116 -10.52 4.68 -1.62
C VAL A 116 -9.84 3.50 -2.31
N GLY A 117 -9.44 2.51 -1.53
CA GLY A 117 -8.61 1.40 -1.98
C GLY A 117 -7.15 1.49 -1.49
N GLY A 118 -6.71 2.66 -1.03
CA GLY A 118 -5.47 2.85 -0.30
C GLY A 118 -4.19 2.50 -1.06
N ALA A 119 -4.18 2.53 -2.40
CA ALA A 119 -2.99 2.27 -3.19
C ALA A 119 -2.06 3.48 -3.23
N ALA A 120 -0.74 3.24 -3.17
CA ALA A 120 0.27 4.28 -3.35
C ALA A 120 1.10 4.02 -4.59
N GLY A 121 1.33 5.08 -5.38
CA GLY A 121 2.17 5.05 -6.56
C GLY A 121 3.48 5.81 -6.40
N PHE A 122 4.53 5.32 -7.08
CA PHE A 122 5.85 5.96 -7.15
C PHE A 122 6.38 5.86 -8.58
N LEU A 123 7.08 6.90 -9.02
CA LEU A 123 7.75 6.94 -10.31
C LEU A 123 9.25 7.15 -10.10
N LEU A 124 10.07 6.31 -10.70
CA LEU A 124 11.53 6.35 -10.59
C LEU A 124 12.13 6.52 -11.99
N ASP A 125 12.93 7.55 -12.20
CA ASP A 125 13.75 7.64 -13.40
C ASP A 125 15.07 6.90 -13.16
N VAL A 126 15.18 5.70 -13.69
CA VAL A 126 16.35 4.82 -13.54
C VAL A 126 17.28 4.86 -14.75
N SER A 127 17.15 5.88 -15.59
CA SER A 127 18.02 6.06 -16.76
C SER A 127 19.49 6.06 -16.33
N GLY A 128 20.25 5.11 -16.84
CA GLY A 128 21.66 4.94 -16.52
C GLY A 128 21.98 4.29 -15.18
N CYS A 129 20.99 3.89 -14.37
CA CYS A 129 21.22 3.27 -13.04
C CYS A 129 21.10 1.74 -13.05
N SER A 130 20.41 1.16 -14.01
CA SER A 130 20.09 -0.27 -14.04
C SER A 130 21.31 -1.19 -14.03
N HIS A 131 22.44 -0.75 -14.59
CA HIS A 131 23.69 -1.54 -14.62
C HIS A 131 24.24 -1.82 -13.22
N LEU A 132 23.92 -0.99 -12.22
CA LEU A 132 24.34 -1.16 -10.83
C LEU A 132 23.63 -2.34 -10.14
N PHE A 133 22.56 -2.82 -10.74
CA PHE A 133 21.71 -3.89 -10.19
C PHE A 133 21.68 -5.15 -11.10
N GLY A 134 22.63 -5.28 -12.00
CA GLY A 134 22.66 -6.41 -12.95
C GLY A 134 21.68 -6.25 -14.12
N GLY A 135 21.30 -5.02 -14.46
CA GLY A 135 20.37 -4.70 -15.55
C GLY A 135 18.96 -4.35 -15.06
N GLU A 136 18.06 -4.11 -16.00
CA GLU A 136 16.68 -3.69 -15.73
C GLU A 136 15.90 -4.74 -14.93
N GLN A 137 16.05 -6.01 -15.30
CA GLN A 137 15.38 -7.12 -14.59
C GLN A 137 15.90 -7.28 -13.16
N GLY A 138 17.23 -7.19 -12.96
CA GLY A 138 17.83 -7.28 -11.63
C GLY A 138 17.38 -6.14 -10.72
N LEU A 139 17.26 -4.92 -11.26
CA LEU A 139 16.75 -3.77 -10.51
C LEU A 139 15.30 -3.99 -10.06
N LEU A 140 14.41 -4.41 -10.99
CA LEU A 140 13.01 -4.67 -10.66
C LEU A 140 12.86 -5.81 -9.65
N GLN A 141 13.63 -6.87 -9.79
CA GLN A 141 13.60 -8.01 -8.87
C GLN A 141 14.05 -7.59 -7.47
N ASP A 142 15.19 -6.92 -7.32
CA ASP A 142 15.70 -6.45 -6.02
C ASP A 142 14.70 -5.51 -5.34
N LEU A 143 14.09 -4.59 -6.10
CA LEU A 143 13.08 -3.67 -5.60
C LEU A 143 11.86 -4.41 -5.06
N VAL A 144 11.28 -5.31 -5.84
CA VAL A 144 10.07 -6.06 -5.47
C VAL A 144 10.34 -6.97 -4.27
N GLU A 145 11.45 -7.72 -4.27
CA GLU A 145 11.82 -8.61 -3.18
C GLU A 145 12.00 -7.88 -1.85
N ARG A 146 12.67 -6.73 -1.86
CA ARG A 146 12.88 -5.93 -0.64
C ARG A 146 11.59 -5.33 -0.11
N MET A 147 10.71 -4.83 -0.96
CA MET A 147 9.41 -4.29 -0.52
C MET A 147 8.50 -5.40 0.00
N HIS A 148 8.50 -6.58 -0.63
CA HIS A 148 7.79 -7.75 -0.11
C HIS A 148 8.32 -8.21 1.25
N ALA A 149 9.64 -8.13 1.48
CA ALA A 149 10.23 -8.44 2.78
C ALA A 149 9.73 -7.53 3.92
N TRP A 150 9.26 -6.33 3.60
CA TRP A 150 8.59 -5.43 4.58
C TRP A 150 7.10 -5.75 4.76
N GLY A 151 6.57 -6.73 4.07
CA GLY A 151 5.16 -7.00 4.05
C GLY A 151 4.33 -6.05 3.20
N LEU A 152 4.98 -5.23 2.36
CA LEU A 152 4.31 -4.30 1.47
C LEU A 152 4.10 -4.97 0.10
N PRO A 153 2.85 -5.32 -0.26
CA PRO A 153 2.56 -5.81 -1.60
C PRO A 153 2.92 -4.74 -2.64
N VAL A 154 3.61 -5.15 -3.71
CA VAL A 154 4.06 -4.21 -4.74
C VAL A 154 3.96 -4.84 -6.12
N ARG A 155 3.65 -4.00 -7.09
CA ARG A 155 3.78 -4.27 -8.53
C ARG A 155 4.67 -3.22 -9.13
N ALA A 156 5.66 -3.64 -9.92
CA ALA A 156 6.57 -2.74 -10.59
C ALA A 156 6.64 -3.08 -12.08
N ALA A 157 6.68 -2.06 -12.90
CA ALA A 157 6.85 -2.17 -14.35
C ALA A 157 7.80 -1.07 -14.84
N MET A 158 8.56 -1.38 -15.87
CA MET A 158 9.48 -0.44 -16.53
C MET A 158 9.06 -0.18 -17.97
N ALA A 159 9.10 1.10 -18.36
CA ALA A 159 8.83 1.56 -19.73
C ALA A 159 9.94 2.50 -20.22
#